data_e483ffdaaae1a43a38c9ca1485f2dfd1
#
_entry.id   e483ffdaaae1a43a38c9ca1485f2dfd1
#
_cell.length_a   1.000
_cell.length_b   1.000
_cell.length_c   1.000
_cell.angle_alpha   90.00
_cell.angle_beta   90.00
_cell.angle_gamma   90.00
#
_symmetry.space_group_name_H-M   'P 1'
#
loop_
_entity.id
_entity.type
_entity.pdbx_description
1 polymer ?
#
loop_
_entity_poly.entity_id
_entity_poly.type
_entity_poly.pdbx_seq_one_letter_code
_entity_poly.pdbx_strand_id
1 'polypeptide(L)'
;GLAIAKKAAADGANIVLVAKTADPDPKLEGTVYTAAKEIEEAGGQALPIVGDVRDGDAVASAVDQAVAQFGGIDLCVNNASAINLGSIEEVPLKRFDLMNGIQVRGTYAVSQACIPHMKGRENPHILTLSPPIRLEPQWLKPTAYMMAKYGMTLAALGVAAEYADAAVASNCLWPESTIATAAVRNLLGGDEAVAHLVPGGDQAVLQVQ
;
A
#
# COMPACT_ATOMS: atom_id res chain seq x y z
N GLY A 1 4.70 3.25 2.83
CA GLY A 1 4.00 2.51 3.90
C GLY A 1 4.48 2.93 5.28
N LEU A 2 5.78 2.81 5.57
CA LEU A 2 6.31 3.09 6.93
C LEU A 2 6.02 4.53 7.39
N ALA A 3 6.20 5.53 6.54
CA ALA A 3 5.91 6.93 6.88
C ALA A 3 4.43 7.15 7.26
N ILE A 4 3.50 6.52 6.53
CA ILE A 4 2.06 6.55 6.86
C ILE A 4 1.82 5.90 8.21
N ALA A 5 2.40 4.72 8.45
CA ALA A 5 2.25 3.99 9.70
C ALA A 5 2.80 4.77 10.90
N LYS A 6 3.99 5.37 10.79
CA LYS A 6 4.61 6.21 11.84
C LYS A 6 3.75 7.45 12.14
N LYS A 7 3.20 8.10 11.12
CA LYS A 7 2.34 9.26 11.33
C LYS A 7 1.04 8.88 12.06
N ALA A 8 0.39 7.79 11.65
CA ALA A 8 -0.80 7.29 12.34
C ALA A 8 -0.50 6.86 13.79
N ALA A 9 0.64 6.18 14.01
CA ALA A 9 1.09 5.79 15.34
C ALA A 9 1.33 7.00 16.27
N ALA A 10 1.92 8.07 15.74
CA ALA A 10 2.12 9.32 16.48
C ALA A 10 0.79 9.99 16.89
N ASP A 11 -0.27 9.71 16.15
CA ASP A 11 -1.65 10.15 16.48
C ASP A 11 -2.40 9.11 17.34
N GLY A 12 -1.71 8.06 17.83
CA GLY A 12 -2.25 7.06 18.76
C GLY A 12 -2.84 5.80 18.11
N ALA A 13 -2.67 5.59 16.80
CA ALA A 13 -3.19 4.39 16.14
C ALA A 13 -2.40 3.12 16.50
N ASN A 14 -3.09 2.01 16.59
CA ASN A 14 -2.51 0.67 16.60
C ASN A 14 -2.26 0.22 15.16
N ILE A 15 -1.08 -0.28 14.86
CA ILE A 15 -0.64 -0.57 13.50
C ILE A 15 -0.39 -2.07 13.29
N VAL A 16 -1.01 -2.64 12.29
CA VAL A 16 -0.66 -3.98 11.78
C VAL A 16 0.14 -3.83 10.50
N LEU A 17 1.31 -4.46 10.47
CA LEU A 17 2.23 -4.46 9.34
C LEU A 17 2.26 -5.84 8.70
N VAL A 18 1.89 -5.93 7.43
CA VAL A 18 2.04 -7.17 6.66
C VAL A 18 3.10 -6.97 5.60
N ALA A 19 4.19 -7.71 5.68
CA ALA A 19 5.29 -7.67 4.71
C ALA A 19 6.02 -9.00 4.64
N LYS A 20 6.68 -9.26 3.52
CA LYS A 20 7.42 -10.52 3.28
C LYS A 20 8.80 -10.56 3.92
N THR A 21 9.40 -9.40 4.17
CA THR A 21 10.79 -9.29 4.60
C THR A 21 10.88 -9.47 6.11
N ALA A 22 11.25 -10.68 6.53
CA ALA A 22 11.48 -11.03 7.94
C ALA A 22 12.95 -10.85 8.33
N ASP A 23 13.85 -11.22 7.42
CA ASP A 23 15.30 -11.17 7.63
C ASP A 23 15.93 -9.99 6.88
N PRO A 24 17.05 -9.42 7.39
CA PRO A 24 17.75 -8.36 6.71
C PRO A 24 18.20 -8.77 5.30
N ASP A 25 17.94 -7.92 4.32
CA ASP A 25 18.40 -8.07 2.93
C ASP A 25 19.29 -6.85 2.58
N PRO A 26 20.49 -7.04 2.00
CA PRO A 26 21.38 -5.92 1.65
C PRO A 26 20.78 -4.90 0.68
N LYS A 27 19.72 -5.27 -0.05
CA LYS A 27 19.03 -4.40 -1.01
C LYS A 27 17.78 -3.72 -0.44
N LEU A 28 17.39 -4.04 0.80
CA LEU A 28 16.18 -3.53 1.42
C LEU A 28 16.52 -2.85 2.75
N GLU A 29 15.94 -1.69 2.98
CA GLU A 29 16.08 -0.98 4.25
C GLU A 29 15.12 -1.59 5.27
N GLY A 30 15.65 -2.44 6.14
CA GLY A 30 14.93 -3.00 7.27
C GLY A 30 14.01 -4.18 6.95
N THR A 31 13.33 -4.63 7.97
CA THR A 31 12.41 -5.77 7.98
C THR A 31 11.05 -5.34 8.53
N VAL A 32 10.05 -6.23 8.50
CA VAL A 32 8.77 -5.98 9.17
C VAL A 32 8.95 -5.71 10.67
N TYR A 33 9.95 -6.31 11.29
CA TYR A 33 10.24 -6.14 12.73
C TYR A 33 10.94 -4.82 13.03
N THR A 34 11.89 -4.37 12.20
CA THR A 34 12.51 -3.04 12.39
C THR A 34 11.51 -1.92 12.15
N ALA A 35 10.61 -2.11 11.17
CA ALA A 35 9.52 -1.17 10.94
C ALA A 35 8.54 -1.10 12.12
N ALA A 36 8.22 -2.24 12.74
CA ALA A 36 7.38 -2.28 13.95
C ALA A 36 8.01 -1.47 15.09
N LYS A 37 9.31 -1.67 15.33
CA LYS A 37 10.04 -0.91 16.35
C LYS A 37 10.00 0.60 16.13
N GLU A 38 10.20 1.06 14.88
CA GLU A 38 10.10 2.48 14.54
C GLU A 38 8.69 3.06 14.75
N ILE A 39 7.65 2.25 14.58
CA ILE A 39 6.26 2.64 14.83
C ILE A 39 5.99 2.76 16.32
N GLU A 40 6.50 1.83 17.13
CA GLU A 40 6.40 1.88 18.59
C GLU A 40 7.15 3.10 19.15
N GLU A 41 8.33 3.41 18.62
CA GLU A 41 9.09 4.62 18.96
C GLU A 41 8.34 5.91 18.57
N ALA A 42 7.44 5.86 17.58
CA ALA A 42 6.58 6.98 17.21
C ALA A 42 5.35 7.15 18.11
N GLY A 43 5.09 6.22 19.05
CA GLY A 43 4.05 6.33 20.06
C GLY A 43 2.84 5.42 19.91
N GLY A 44 2.78 4.56 18.88
CA GLY A 44 1.72 3.56 18.69
C GLY A 44 2.09 2.17 19.20
N GLN A 45 1.18 1.22 19.00
CA GLN A 45 1.46 -0.22 19.13
C GLN A 45 1.61 -0.81 17.73
N ALA A 46 2.52 -1.78 17.57
CA ALA A 46 2.75 -2.42 16.29
C ALA A 46 2.61 -3.94 16.38
N LEU A 47 1.89 -4.54 15.42
CA LEU A 47 1.80 -5.99 15.22
C LEU A 47 2.47 -6.34 13.89
N PRO A 48 3.74 -6.79 13.87
CA PRO A 48 4.42 -7.23 12.66
C PRO A 48 3.97 -8.64 12.27
N ILE A 49 3.53 -8.81 11.03
CA ILE A 49 3.12 -10.11 10.46
C ILE A 49 3.91 -10.35 9.18
N VAL A 50 4.60 -11.50 9.13
CA VAL A 50 5.25 -11.95 7.89
C VAL A 50 4.21 -12.57 6.98
N GLY A 51 3.98 -11.99 5.81
CA GLY A 51 2.96 -12.47 4.88
C GLY A 51 3.10 -11.87 3.48
N ASP A 52 2.54 -12.58 2.50
CA ASP A 52 2.46 -12.16 1.12
C ASP A 52 1.00 -11.82 0.77
N VAL A 53 0.73 -10.59 0.35
CA VAL A 53 -0.64 -10.16 -0.03
C VAL A 53 -1.22 -10.93 -1.22
N ARG A 54 -0.41 -11.71 -1.93
CA ARG A 54 -0.85 -12.63 -2.99
C ARG A 54 -1.45 -13.93 -2.45
N ASP A 55 -1.15 -14.26 -1.21
CA ASP A 55 -1.67 -15.43 -0.52
C ASP A 55 -2.92 -15.04 0.27
N GLY A 56 -4.09 -15.53 -0.18
CA GLY A 56 -5.36 -15.19 0.45
C GLY A 56 -5.50 -15.73 1.87
N ASP A 57 -4.95 -16.90 2.16
CA ASP A 57 -5.00 -17.49 3.50
C ASP A 57 -4.09 -16.72 4.47
N ALA A 58 -2.90 -16.31 4.01
CA ALA A 58 -2.02 -15.43 4.78
C ALA A 58 -2.66 -14.07 5.07
N VAL A 59 -3.39 -13.51 4.11
CA VAL A 59 -4.14 -12.25 4.27
C VAL A 59 -5.26 -12.43 5.29
N ALA A 60 -6.08 -13.48 5.18
CA ALA A 60 -7.15 -13.75 6.12
C ALA A 60 -6.61 -13.93 7.55
N SER A 61 -5.57 -14.74 7.71
CA SER A 61 -4.91 -14.96 9.00
C SER A 61 -4.35 -13.65 9.60
N ALA A 62 -3.78 -12.76 8.77
CA ALA A 62 -3.27 -11.48 9.23
C ALA A 62 -4.41 -10.57 9.75
N VAL A 63 -5.54 -10.55 9.05
CA VAL A 63 -6.73 -9.80 9.47
C VAL A 63 -7.30 -10.36 10.78
N ASP A 64 -7.40 -11.69 10.92
CA ASP A 64 -7.86 -12.33 12.15
C ASP A 64 -6.97 -11.98 13.35
N GLN A 65 -5.64 -11.98 13.15
CA GLN A 65 -4.68 -11.57 14.19
C GLN A 65 -4.86 -10.09 14.56
N ALA A 66 -5.06 -9.22 13.57
CA ALA A 66 -5.33 -7.79 13.79
C ALA A 66 -6.58 -7.58 14.64
N VAL A 67 -7.66 -8.26 14.30
CA VAL A 67 -8.94 -8.17 15.03
C VAL A 67 -8.82 -8.75 16.43
N ALA A 68 -8.14 -9.88 16.61
CA ALA A 68 -7.90 -10.49 17.91
C ALA A 68 -7.07 -9.58 18.83
N GLN A 69 -6.07 -8.88 18.28
CA GLN A 69 -5.17 -8.02 19.04
C GLN A 69 -5.79 -6.67 19.38
N PHE A 70 -6.52 -6.05 18.43
CA PHE A 70 -6.95 -4.66 18.53
C PHE A 70 -8.48 -4.45 18.46
N GLY A 71 -9.25 -5.54 18.33
CA GLY A 71 -10.72 -5.51 18.41
C GLY A 71 -11.45 -5.08 17.14
N GLY A 72 -10.76 -4.76 16.05
CA GLY A 72 -11.37 -4.36 14.78
C GLY A 72 -10.42 -3.63 13.85
N ILE A 73 -10.94 -3.17 12.72
CA ILE A 73 -10.18 -2.45 11.70
C ILE A 73 -10.92 -1.15 11.36
N ASP A 74 -10.27 -0.01 11.57
CA ASP A 74 -10.80 1.30 11.21
C ASP A 74 -10.23 1.78 9.88
N LEU A 75 -8.95 1.50 9.63
CA LEU A 75 -8.24 1.91 8.41
C LEU A 75 -7.49 0.73 7.78
N CYS A 76 -7.78 0.47 6.51
CA CYS A 76 -7.01 -0.44 5.66
C CYS A 76 -6.18 0.36 4.65
N VAL A 77 -4.86 0.13 4.59
CA VAL A 77 -3.96 0.83 3.66
C VAL A 77 -3.38 -0.15 2.65
N ASN A 78 -3.85 -0.09 1.41
CA ASN A 78 -3.32 -0.87 0.29
C ASN A 78 -2.10 -0.15 -0.30
N ASN A 79 -0.92 -0.44 0.27
CA ASN A 79 0.36 0.16 -0.14
C ASN A 79 1.27 -0.83 -0.89
N ALA A 80 1.07 -2.14 -0.74
CA ALA A 80 1.92 -3.15 -1.37
C ALA A 80 2.01 -2.97 -2.89
N SER A 81 3.23 -2.97 -3.42
CA SER A 81 3.47 -2.73 -4.84
C SER A 81 4.74 -3.42 -5.30
N ALA A 82 4.76 -3.81 -6.58
CA ALA A 82 5.96 -4.14 -7.33
C ALA A 82 6.09 -3.19 -8.52
N ILE A 83 7.30 -2.88 -8.92
CA ILE A 83 7.57 -1.90 -9.97
C ILE A 83 8.41 -2.56 -11.07
N ASN A 84 7.97 -2.35 -12.32
CA ASN A 84 8.78 -2.51 -13.51
C ASN A 84 8.31 -1.46 -14.53
N LEU A 85 9.23 -0.60 -14.96
CA LEU A 85 8.95 0.55 -15.83
C LEU A 85 9.37 0.31 -17.29
N GLY A 86 9.66 -0.93 -17.67
CA GLY A 86 9.97 -1.30 -19.05
C GLY A 86 8.77 -1.13 -20.00
N SER A 87 9.07 -1.03 -21.29
CA SER A 87 8.06 -1.03 -22.35
C SER A 87 7.32 -2.39 -22.42
N ILE A 88 6.26 -2.44 -23.21
CA ILE A 88 5.46 -3.68 -23.39
C ILE A 88 6.30 -4.84 -23.96
N GLU A 89 7.34 -4.53 -24.73
CA GLU A 89 8.26 -5.53 -25.32
C GLU A 89 9.30 -6.02 -24.30
N GLU A 90 9.65 -5.21 -23.31
CA GLU A 90 10.72 -5.49 -22.35
C GLU A 90 10.24 -6.19 -21.09
N VAL A 91 8.97 -6.01 -20.70
CA VAL A 91 8.44 -6.57 -19.46
C VAL A 91 8.08 -8.04 -19.63
N PRO A 92 8.84 -8.98 -19.02
CA PRO A 92 8.50 -10.40 -19.09
C PRO A 92 7.15 -10.65 -18.40
N LEU A 93 6.35 -11.60 -18.92
CA LEU A 93 5.05 -11.96 -18.32
C LEU A 93 5.13 -12.29 -16.82
N LYS A 94 6.22 -12.95 -16.39
CA LYS A 94 6.46 -13.20 -14.95
C LYS A 94 6.48 -11.91 -14.11
N ARG A 95 6.98 -10.80 -14.65
CA ARG A 95 6.96 -9.50 -13.97
C ARG A 95 5.61 -8.84 -14.04
N PHE A 96 4.93 -8.97 -15.17
CA PHE A 96 3.53 -8.55 -15.32
C PHE A 96 2.63 -9.25 -14.30
N ASP A 97 2.72 -10.59 -14.20
CA ASP A 97 1.96 -11.41 -13.26
C ASP A 97 2.26 -11.02 -11.80
N LEU A 98 3.55 -10.77 -11.48
CA LEU A 98 3.95 -10.32 -10.15
C LEU A 98 3.29 -8.99 -9.79
N MET A 99 3.33 -8.00 -10.69
CA MET A 99 2.72 -6.68 -10.46
C MET A 99 1.21 -6.82 -10.27
N ASN A 100 0.52 -7.51 -11.16
CA ASN A 100 -0.93 -7.71 -11.05
C ASN A 100 -1.30 -8.55 -9.82
N GLY A 101 -0.52 -9.57 -9.49
CA GLY A 101 -0.72 -10.39 -8.31
C GLY A 101 -0.63 -9.60 -7.00
N ILE A 102 0.34 -8.69 -6.89
CA ILE A 102 0.50 -7.85 -5.69
C ILE A 102 -0.52 -6.69 -5.69
N GLN A 103 -0.58 -5.94 -6.78
CA GLN A 103 -1.31 -4.67 -6.82
C GLN A 103 -2.82 -4.90 -7.01
N VAL A 104 -3.24 -5.65 -8.02
CA VAL A 104 -4.67 -5.85 -8.30
C VAL A 104 -5.25 -6.89 -7.33
N ARG A 105 -4.74 -8.13 -7.41
CA ARG A 105 -5.27 -9.23 -6.60
C ARG A 105 -5.03 -9.00 -5.11
N GLY A 106 -3.84 -8.50 -4.72
CA GLY A 106 -3.52 -8.22 -3.32
C GLY A 106 -4.41 -7.11 -2.73
N THR A 107 -4.62 -6.01 -3.45
CA THR A 107 -5.56 -4.94 -3.03
C THR A 107 -6.97 -5.49 -2.84
N TYR A 108 -7.46 -6.31 -3.79
CA TYR A 108 -8.76 -6.94 -3.68
C TYR A 108 -8.85 -7.85 -2.45
N ALA A 109 -7.89 -8.77 -2.28
CA ALA A 109 -7.90 -9.73 -1.18
C ALA A 109 -7.84 -9.08 0.21
N VAL A 110 -6.96 -8.06 0.38
CA VAL A 110 -6.84 -7.33 1.65
C VAL A 110 -8.12 -6.54 1.93
N SER A 111 -8.68 -5.85 0.95
CA SER A 111 -9.94 -5.13 1.12
C SER A 111 -11.09 -6.09 1.45
N GLN A 112 -11.20 -7.22 0.75
CA GLN A 112 -12.21 -8.25 1.00
C GLN A 112 -12.15 -8.78 2.43
N ALA A 113 -10.94 -9.06 2.93
CA ALA A 113 -10.75 -9.57 4.29
C ALA A 113 -11.05 -8.51 5.37
N CYS A 114 -10.70 -7.23 5.12
CA CYS A 114 -10.90 -6.16 6.10
C CYS A 114 -12.35 -5.70 6.23
N ILE A 115 -13.10 -5.60 5.13
CA ILE A 115 -14.45 -5.01 5.08
C ILE A 115 -15.42 -5.59 6.11
N PRO A 116 -15.51 -6.91 6.36
CA PRO A 116 -16.42 -7.45 7.39
C PRO A 116 -16.17 -6.87 8.79
N HIS A 117 -14.92 -6.56 9.11
CA HIS A 117 -14.48 -6.03 10.41
C HIS A 117 -14.48 -4.51 10.50
N MET A 118 -14.77 -3.84 9.37
CA MET A 118 -14.87 -2.39 9.26
C MET A 118 -16.32 -1.91 9.40
N LYS A 119 -17.29 -2.73 8.99
CA LYS A 119 -18.72 -2.37 9.07
C LYS A 119 -19.14 -2.03 10.48
N GLY A 120 -19.81 -0.89 10.64
CA GLY A 120 -20.29 -0.42 11.96
C GLY A 120 -19.23 0.27 12.81
N ARG A 121 -18.00 0.44 12.33
CA ARG A 121 -16.99 1.30 12.96
C ARG A 121 -17.36 2.77 12.74
N GLU A 122 -16.77 3.67 13.51
CA GLU A 122 -17.13 5.09 13.49
C GLU A 122 -16.74 5.78 12.16
N ASN A 123 -15.59 5.46 11.60
CA ASN A 123 -15.09 6.05 10.34
C ASN A 123 -14.24 5.04 9.55
N PRO A 124 -14.86 3.96 9.07
CA PRO A 124 -14.13 2.90 8.39
C PRO A 124 -13.66 3.37 7.01
N HIS A 125 -12.35 3.21 6.74
CA HIS A 125 -11.74 3.76 5.54
C HIS A 125 -10.74 2.81 4.88
N ILE A 126 -10.83 2.66 3.58
CA ILE A 126 -9.81 1.98 2.77
C ILE A 126 -9.06 3.02 1.96
N LEU A 127 -7.75 3.12 2.20
CA LEU A 127 -6.84 4.00 1.47
C LEU A 127 -5.97 3.19 0.53
N THR A 128 -6.04 3.48 -0.77
CA THR A 128 -5.28 2.76 -1.79
C THR A 128 -4.24 3.68 -2.44
N LEU A 129 -2.97 3.25 -2.46
CA LEU A 129 -1.87 4.03 -3.05
C LEU A 129 -1.84 3.82 -4.57
N SER A 130 -2.71 4.56 -5.28
CA SER A 130 -2.88 4.44 -6.73
C SER A 130 -3.30 5.76 -7.38
N PRO A 131 -2.96 5.99 -8.67
CA PRO A 131 -3.24 7.24 -9.36
C PRO A 131 -4.70 7.39 -9.73
N PRO A 132 -5.17 8.63 -9.95
CA PRO A 132 -6.44 8.89 -10.62
C PRO A 132 -6.43 8.29 -12.04
N ILE A 133 -7.58 7.78 -12.50
CA ILE A 133 -7.69 7.25 -13.86
C ILE A 133 -7.64 8.40 -14.85
N ARG A 134 -6.64 8.36 -15.71
CA ARG A 134 -6.43 9.30 -16.83
C ARG A 134 -6.17 8.52 -18.11
N LEU A 135 -6.86 8.89 -19.18
CA LEU A 135 -6.81 8.17 -20.46
C LEU A 135 -5.92 8.84 -21.50
N GLU A 136 -5.32 9.99 -21.19
CA GLU A 136 -4.37 10.65 -22.06
C GLU A 136 -3.09 9.81 -22.21
N PRO A 137 -2.52 9.69 -23.42
CA PRO A 137 -1.45 8.73 -23.72
C PRO A 137 -0.22 8.77 -22.79
N GLN A 138 0.12 9.95 -22.25
CA GLN A 138 1.25 10.09 -21.33
C GLN A 138 1.02 9.39 -19.99
N TRP A 139 -0.23 9.22 -19.55
CA TRP A 139 -0.60 8.57 -18.29
C TRP A 139 -0.80 7.05 -18.41
N LEU A 140 -0.73 6.51 -19.62
CA LEU A 140 -0.85 5.09 -19.88
C LEU A 140 0.52 4.36 -19.94
N LYS A 141 1.60 5.10 -19.73
CA LYS A 141 2.98 4.57 -19.77
C LYS A 141 3.60 4.56 -18.37
N PRO A 142 4.40 3.54 -18.05
CA PRO A 142 4.62 2.29 -18.79
C PRO A 142 3.42 1.34 -18.64
N THR A 143 3.04 0.67 -19.72
CA THR A 143 1.74 -0.04 -19.85
C THR A 143 1.51 -1.06 -18.74
N ALA A 144 2.44 -2.00 -18.52
CA ALA A 144 2.28 -3.08 -17.55
C ALA A 144 2.10 -2.57 -16.11
N TYR A 145 2.88 -1.55 -15.73
CA TYR A 145 2.79 -0.94 -14.40
C TYR A 145 1.49 -0.16 -14.22
N MET A 146 1.10 0.64 -15.23
CA MET A 146 -0.13 1.44 -15.16
C MET A 146 -1.39 0.57 -15.17
N MET A 147 -1.42 -0.54 -15.91
CA MET A 147 -2.50 -1.52 -15.82
C MET A 147 -2.70 -2.01 -14.38
N ALA A 148 -1.61 -2.41 -13.71
CA ALA A 148 -1.68 -2.87 -12.34
C ALA A 148 -2.10 -1.73 -11.37
N LYS A 149 -1.59 -0.51 -11.56
CA LYS A 149 -1.95 0.66 -10.74
C LYS A 149 -3.41 1.07 -10.94
N TYR A 150 -3.90 1.12 -12.17
CA TYR A 150 -5.30 1.41 -12.45
C TYR A 150 -6.23 0.30 -11.94
N GLY A 151 -5.78 -0.96 -11.94
CA GLY A 151 -6.52 -2.05 -11.31
C GLY A 151 -6.75 -1.82 -9.80
N MET A 152 -5.77 -1.26 -9.08
CA MET A 152 -5.95 -0.83 -7.69
C MET A 152 -7.00 0.29 -7.57
N THR A 153 -6.93 1.28 -8.46
CA THR A 153 -7.91 2.39 -8.45
C THR A 153 -9.32 1.90 -8.74
N LEU A 154 -9.49 1.00 -9.71
CA LEU A 154 -10.80 0.40 -10.01
C LEU A 154 -11.34 -0.40 -8.83
N ALA A 155 -10.48 -1.14 -8.12
CA ALA A 155 -10.89 -1.84 -6.90
C ALA A 155 -11.35 -0.85 -5.80
N ALA A 156 -10.63 0.26 -5.61
CA ALA A 156 -11.01 1.27 -4.63
C ALA A 156 -12.35 1.94 -4.99
N LEU A 157 -12.57 2.28 -6.26
CA LEU A 157 -13.84 2.85 -6.73
C LEU A 157 -15.00 1.85 -6.61
N GLY A 158 -14.74 0.56 -6.92
CA GLY A 158 -15.72 -0.51 -6.73
C GLY A 158 -16.14 -0.65 -5.28
N VAL A 159 -15.19 -0.69 -4.35
CA VAL A 159 -15.49 -0.74 -2.91
C VAL A 159 -16.30 0.48 -2.46
N ALA A 160 -15.93 1.68 -2.90
CA ALA A 160 -16.68 2.90 -2.55
C ALA A 160 -18.15 2.81 -3.01
N ALA A 161 -18.40 2.26 -4.20
CA ALA A 161 -19.75 2.09 -4.74
C ALA A 161 -20.53 0.97 -4.03
N GLU A 162 -19.91 -0.20 -3.82
CA GLU A 162 -20.57 -1.38 -3.23
C GLU A 162 -20.89 -1.22 -1.74
N TYR A 163 -20.11 -0.42 -1.01
CA TYR A 163 -20.22 -0.28 0.45
C TYR A 163 -20.63 1.12 0.90
N ALA A 164 -21.18 1.93 0.02
CA ALA A 164 -21.70 3.26 0.35
C ALA A 164 -22.74 3.20 1.50
N ASP A 165 -23.69 2.27 1.42
CA ASP A 165 -24.73 2.09 2.41
C ASP A 165 -24.20 1.56 3.76
N ALA A 166 -23.04 0.91 3.75
CA ALA A 166 -22.35 0.45 4.95
C ALA A 166 -21.39 1.51 5.53
N ALA A 167 -21.38 2.71 4.94
CA ALA A 167 -20.51 3.83 5.31
C ALA A 167 -19.00 3.50 5.32
N VAL A 168 -18.56 2.51 4.54
CA VAL A 168 -17.14 2.22 4.37
C VAL A 168 -16.59 3.12 3.26
N ALA A 169 -15.82 4.13 3.64
CA ALA A 169 -15.16 5.02 2.68
C ALA A 169 -14.00 4.30 1.97
N SER A 170 -13.78 4.60 0.70
CA SER A 170 -12.64 4.09 -0.05
C SER A 170 -12.12 5.16 -1.00
N ASN A 171 -10.85 5.49 -0.86
CA ASN A 171 -10.20 6.55 -1.62
C ASN A 171 -8.83 6.12 -2.13
N CYS A 172 -8.36 6.83 -3.16
CA CYS A 172 -7.02 6.70 -3.69
C CYS A 172 -6.12 7.86 -3.27
N LEU A 173 -4.88 7.55 -2.95
CA LEU A 173 -3.83 8.53 -2.68
C LEU A 173 -2.73 8.40 -3.73
N TRP A 174 -2.42 9.50 -4.40
CA TRP A 174 -1.30 9.58 -5.33
C TRP A 174 -0.49 10.86 -5.07
N PRO A 175 0.82 10.75 -4.84
CA PRO A 175 1.66 11.93 -4.64
C PRO A 175 1.81 12.70 -5.96
N GLU A 176 1.73 14.03 -5.90
CA GLU A 176 1.94 14.90 -7.07
C GLU A 176 3.39 14.90 -7.56
N SER A 177 4.32 14.66 -6.66
CA SER A 177 5.76 14.58 -6.96
C SER A 177 6.32 13.21 -6.62
N THR A 178 7.46 12.87 -7.21
CA THR A 178 8.18 11.64 -6.87
C THR A 178 8.69 11.72 -5.44
N ILE A 179 8.35 10.72 -4.63
CA ILE A 179 8.80 10.64 -3.23
C ILE A 179 10.12 9.88 -3.18
N ALA A 180 11.10 10.40 -2.45
CA ALA A 180 12.37 9.73 -2.20
C ALA A 180 12.15 8.46 -1.36
N THR A 181 12.03 7.31 -2.01
CA THR A 181 11.87 5.99 -1.37
C THR A 181 12.99 5.07 -1.81
N ALA A 182 13.25 4.01 -1.05
CA ALA A 182 14.20 2.96 -1.44
C ALA A 182 13.86 2.38 -2.83
N ALA A 183 12.59 2.22 -3.17
CA ALA A 183 12.17 1.76 -4.48
C ALA A 183 12.56 2.74 -5.60
N VAL A 184 12.37 4.04 -5.40
CA VAL A 184 12.75 5.08 -6.36
C VAL A 184 14.28 5.16 -6.48
N ARG A 185 15.00 5.13 -5.35
CA ARG A 185 16.46 5.12 -5.32
C ARG A 185 17.03 3.95 -6.12
N ASN A 186 16.50 2.75 -5.89
CA ASN A 186 16.98 1.53 -6.56
C ASN A 186 16.62 1.44 -8.05
N LEU A 187 15.60 2.16 -8.52
CA LEU A 187 15.10 2.07 -9.89
C LEU A 187 15.47 3.25 -10.78
N LEU A 188 15.72 4.44 -10.22
CA LEU A 188 15.89 5.68 -10.98
C LEU A 188 17.32 6.25 -10.94
N GLY A 189 18.32 5.46 -10.53
CA GLY A 189 19.72 5.88 -10.65
C GLY A 189 20.41 6.28 -9.35
N GLY A 190 20.00 5.73 -8.22
CA GLY A 190 20.72 5.87 -6.96
C GLY A 190 20.46 7.19 -6.21
N ASP A 191 21.40 7.55 -5.34
CA ASP A 191 21.26 8.69 -4.43
C ASP A 191 21.19 10.03 -5.17
N GLU A 192 21.83 10.15 -6.33
CA GLU A 192 21.76 11.38 -7.16
C GLU A 192 20.35 11.62 -7.70
N ALA A 193 19.62 10.58 -8.06
CA ALA A 193 18.27 10.70 -8.57
C ALA A 193 17.26 11.13 -7.51
N VAL A 194 17.55 10.87 -6.22
CA VAL A 194 16.68 11.24 -5.09
C VAL A 194 17.14 12.50 -4.36
N ALA A 195 18.35 13.01 -4.63
CA ALA A 195 18.91 14.19 -3.96
C ALA A 195 18.09 15.47 -4.14
N HIS A 196 17.29 15.54 -5.21
CA HIS A 196 16.41 16.67 -5.51
C HIS A 196 14.94 16.40 -5.21
N LEU A 197 14.63 15.21 -4.68
CA LEU A 197 13.26 14.82 -4.34
C LEU A 197 12.97 15.14 -2.87
N VAL A 198 11.72 15.45 -2.59
CA VAL A 198 11.28 15.73 -1.22
C VAL A 198 11.50 14.48 -0.35
N PRO A 199 12.15 14.58 0.82
CA PRO A 199 12.25 13.49 1.77
C PRO A 199 10.86 12.96 2.09
N GLY A 200 10.70 11.63 2.11
CA GLY A 200 9.39 10.99 2.29
C GLY A 200 8.78 11.31 3.64
N GLY A 201 7.99 12.34 3.74
CA GLY A 201 7.27 12.70 4.95
C GLY A 201 6.54 14.05 4.88
N ASP A 202 7.11 15.08 4.30
CA ASP A 202 6.62 16.42 4.55
C ASP A 202 5.77 17.08 3.45
N GLN A 203 5.61 16.46 2.29
CA GLN A 203 4.78 16.99 1.20
C GLN A 203 4.10 15.91 0.36
N ALA A 204 3.33 15.05 0.98
CA ALA A 204 2.30 14.33 0.23
C ALA A 204 1.08 15.25 0.15
N VAL A 205 0.95 16.00 -0.93
CA VAL A 205 -0.31 16.70 -1.23
C VAL A 205 -1.32 15.61 -1.61
N LEU A 206 -2.33 15.47 -0.78
CA LEU A 206 -3.45 14.55 -0.94
C LEU A 206 -4.35 15.06 -2.06
N GLN A 207 -4.40 14.37 -3.20
CA GLN A 207 -5.59 14.40 -4.04
C GLN A 207 -6.50 13.24 -3.62
N VAL A 208 -7.56 13.56 -2.92
CA VAL A 208 -8.66 12.64 -2.64
C VAL A 208 -9.64 12.75 -3.80
N GLN A 209 -9.85 11.68 -4.53
CA GLN A 209 -10.95 11.56 -5.49
C GLN A 209 -11.98 10.58 -4.96
#